data_e90cba7159d9ee958b4a0ff0edda879c
#
_entry.id   e90cba7159d9ee958b4a0ff0edda879c
#
_cell.length_a   1.000
_cell.length_b   1.000
_cell.length_c   1.000
_cell.angle_alpha   90.00
_cell.angle_beta   90.00
_cell.angle_gamma   90.00
#
_symmetry.space_group_name_H-M   'P 1'
#
loop_
_entity.id
_entity.type
_entity.pdbx_description
1 polymer ?
#
loop_
_entity_poly.entity_id
_entity_poly.type
_entity_poly.pdbx_seq_one_letter_code
_entity_poly.pdbx_strand_id
1 'polypeptide(L)'
;MPQGNQRFLRFLYFLSLVRWYNVALISFAQIFLAAYMQLMLHAEASKKLALCYFLTDINTYLMVVASAFTIAAAYIINSFYDRDKDLVNRPSHPLMASAIGTKHLANLYIIFNVIGLTFAVVASTKIAAYFLGIQILSWFYSHKLQKIAFLRELTSSLLTVSPVLAVWIHLGLPSIEILGFFTALALIILTKDVLKGLDGHRGNLIFGYRTVAVVTSRNNARLSLIVINLMAFLL
;
A
#
# COMPACT_ATOMS: atom_id res chain seq x y z
N MET A 1 32.48 -11.05 13.73
CA MET A 1 31.38 -10.29 14.43
C MET A 1 30.63 -11.26 15.32
N PRO A 2 30.33 -10.96 16.57
CA PRO A 2 29.59 -11.87 17.46
C PRO A 2 28.22 -12.16 16.90
N GLN A 3 27.75 -13.42 17.00
CA GLN A 3 26.51 -13.93 16.40
C GLN A 3 25.24 -13.14 16.79
N GLY A 4 25.21 -12.51 17.96
CA GLY A 4 24.11 -11.65 18.42
C GLY A 4 23.93 -10.40 17.55
N ASN A 5 25.00 -9.82 17.06
CA ASN A 5 24.95 -8.63 16.20
C ASN A 5 24.39 -8.93 14.79
N GLN A 6 24.61 -10.16 14.29
CA GLN A 6 24.07 -10.58 12.99
C GLN A 6 22.55 -10.81 13.03
N ARG A 7 21.99 -11.35 14.11
CA ARG A 7 20.53 -11.54 14.27
C ARG A 7 19.81 -10.21 14.37
N PHE A 8 20.35 -9.28 15.13
CA PHE A 8 19.81 -7.93 15.26
C PHE A 8 19.81 -7.18 13.91
N LEU A 9 20.91 -7.25 13.16
CA LEU A 9 20.99 -6.65 11.83
C LEU A 9 19.97 -7.26 10.85
N ARG A 10 19.77 -8.58 10.85
CA ARG A 10 18.75 -9.24 10.03
C ARG A 10 17.34 -8.77 10.39
N PHE A 11 17.05 -8.57 11.66
CA PHE A 11 15.78 -8.03 12.13
C PHE A 11 15.56 -6.59 11.65
N LEU A 12 16.56 -5.73 11.75
CA LEU A 12 16.49 -4.36 11.21
C LEU A 12 16.30 -4.35 9.69
N TYR A 13 16.97 -5.24 8.97
CA TYR A 13 16.80 -5.39 7.53
C TYR A 13 15.37 -5.85 7.18
N PHE A 14 14.82 -6.77 7.95
CA PHE A 14 13.43 -7.20 7.79
C PHE A 14 12.45 -6.03 8.00
N LEU A 15 12.58 -5.27 9.08
CA LEU A 15 11.77 -4.09 9.34
C LEU A 15 11.86 -3.06 8.21
N SER A 16 13.06 -2.81 7.70
CA SER A 16 13.29 -1.93 6.55
C SER A 16 12.61 -2.46 5.28
N LEU A 17 12.67 -3.77 5.03
CA LEU A 17 12.08 -4.43 3.88
C LEU A 17 10.55 -4.27 3.84
N VAL A 18 9.89 -4.54 4.97
CA VAL A 18 8.44 -4.39 5.11
C VAL A 18 8.01 -2.93 5.24
N ARG A 19 8.97 -2.00 5.30
CA ARG A 19 8.73 -0.55 5.50
C ARG A 19 7.81 -0.30 6.69
N TRP A 20 8.16 -0.88 7.84
CA TRP A 20 7.35 -0.90 9.05
C TRP A 20 6.73 0.45 9.42
N TYR A 21 7.45 1.55 9.19
CA TYR A 21 6.98 2.91 9.45
C TYR A 21 5.79 3.29 8.55
N ASN A 22 5.79 2.86 7.26
CA ASN A 22 4.64 3.08 6.37
C ASN A 22 3.45 2.24 6.82
N VAL A 23 3.68 0.97 7.20
CA VAL A 23 2.61 0.09 7.71
C VAL A 23 2.00 0.72 8.96
N ALA A 24 2.81 1.16 9.91
CA ALA A 24 2.35 1.84 11.12
C ALA A 24 1.56 3.11 10.79
N LEU A 25 2.10 3.98 9.94
CA LEU A 25 1.44 5.23 9.55
C LEU A 25 0.06 5.00 8.92
N ILE A 26 -0.03 4.02 8.00
CA ILE A 26 -1.30 3.66 7.35
C ILE A 26 -2.28 3.06 8.37
N SER A 27 -1.81 2.21 9.29
CA SER A 27 -2.65 1.65 10.35
C SER A 27 -3.21 2.74 11.27
N PHE A 28 -2.39 3.72 11.66
CA PHE A 28 -2.87 4.89 12.40
C PHE A 28 -3.91 5.69 11.60
N ALA A 29 -3.64 5.95 10.31
CA ALA A 29 -4.59 6.66 9.45
C ALA A 29 -5.94 5.92 9.36
N GLN A 30 -5.93 4.58 9.25
CA GLN A 30 -7.15 3.77 9.25
C GLN A 30 -7.92 3.89 10.57
N ILE A 31 -7.24 3.87 11.73
CA ILE A 31 -7.84 4.02 13.05
C ILE A 31 -8.50 5.40 13.17
N PHE A 32 -7.79 6.47 12.81
CA PHE A 32 -8.34 7.83 12.85
C PHE A 32 -9.53 8.01 11.91
N LEU A 33 -9.43 7.46 10.69
CA LEU A 33 -10.52 7.50 9.73
C LEU A 33 -11.75 6.73 10.25
N ALA A 34 -11.56 5.54 10.83
CA ALA A 34 -12.64 4.76 11.40
C ALA A 34 -13.32 5.50 12.56
N ALA A 35 -12.53 6.12 13.44
CA ALA A 35 -13.07 6.95 14.52
C ALA A 35 -13.89 8.13 13.98
N TYR A 36 -13.37 8.84 12.98
CA TYR A 36 -14.06 9.95 12.33
C TYR A 36 -15.37 9.49 11.66
N MET A 37 -15.34 8.39 10.91
CA MET A 37 -16.52 7.85 10.25
C MET A 37 -17.58 7.37 11.25
N GLN A 38 -17.18 6.78 12.39
CA GLN A 38 -18.11 6.43 13.47
C GLN A 38 -18.77 7.67 14.09
N LEU A 39 -18.02 8.77 14.24
CA LEU A 39 -18.60 10.04 14.68
C LEU A 39 -19.63 10.59 13.68
N MET A 40 -19.41 10.42 12.38
CA MET A 40 -20.38 10.81 11.34
C MET A 40 -21.61 9.92 11.34
N LEU A 41 -21.45 8.59 11.46
CA LEU A 41 -22.56 7.64 11.54
C LEU A 41 -23.52 7.93 12.72
N HIS A 42 -22.98 8.41 13.80
CA HIS A 42 -23.72 8.67 15.04
C HIS A 42 -23.82 10.17 15.35
N ALA A 43 -23.83 11.02 14.30
CA ALA A 43 -23.82 12.48 14.46
C ALA A 43 -25.00 13.03 15.28
N GLU A 44 -26.15 12.36 15.21
CA GLU A 44 -27.35 12.71 16.01
C GLU A 44 -27.31 12.15 17.45
N ALA A 45 -26.43 11.15 17.69
CA ALA A 45 -26.18 10.62 19.01
C ALA A 45 -25.13 11.44 19.76
N SER A 46 -24.96 11.17 21.06
CA SER A 46 -23.88 11.84 21.80
C SER A 46 -22.50 11.40 21.26
N LYS A 47 -21.54 12.35 21.20
CA LYS A 47 -20.14 12.04 20.81
C LYS A 47 -19.52 10.93 21.67
N LYS A 48 -19.96 10.81 22.93
CA LYS A 48 -19.55 9.76 23.86
C LYS A 48 -20.01 8.39 23.39
N LEU A 49 -21.23 8.28 22.86
CA LEU A 49 -21.78 7.02 22.35
C LEU A 49 -21.04 6.59 21.07
N ALA A 50 -20.79 7.51 20.14
CA ALA A 50 -20.01 7.24 18.94
C ALA A 50 -18.59 6.74 19.26
N LEU A 51 -17.92 7.37 20.23
CA LEU A 51 -16.61 6.92 20.70
C LEU A 51 -16.67 5.52 21.35
N CYS A 52 -17.73 5.24 22.11
CA CYS A 52 -17.94 3.91 22.69
C CYS A 52 -18.09 2.85 21.61
N TYR A 53 -18.89 3.08 20.57
CA TYR A 53 -19.02 2.18 19.42
C TYR A 53 -17.68 1.94 18.73
N PHE A 54 -16.90 2.99 18.46
CA PHE A 54 -15.58 2.85 17.88
C PHE A 54 -14.64 1.99 18.75
N LEU A 55 -14.58 2.26 20.06
CA LEU A 55 -13.68 1.55 20.98
C LEU A 55 -14.06 0.07 21.18
N THR A 56 -15.32 -0.29 21.00
CA THR A 56 -15.84 -1.65 21.17
C THR A 56 -15.90 -2.44 19.87
N ASP A 57 -15.71 -1.79 18.71
CA ASP A 57 -15.73 -2.48 17.40
C ASP A 57 -14.44 -3.23 17.14
N ILE A 58 -14.36 -4.44 17.69
CA ILE A 58 -13.20 -5.33 17.49
C ILE A 58 -12.94 -5.61 16.01
N ASN A 59 -13.97 -5.61 15.15
CA ASN A 59 -13.84 -5.91 13.73
C ASN A 59 -13.05 -4.82 13.00
N THR A 60 -13.17 -3.56 13.40
CA THR A 60 -12.31 -2.48 12.91
C THR A 60 -10.83 -2.75 13.21
N TYR A 61 -10.49 -3.17 14.42
CA TYR A 61 -9.09 -3.48 14.78
C TYR A 61 -8.56 -4.71 14.04
N LEU A 62 -9.37 -5.75 13.91
CA LEU A 62 -9.02 -6.95 13.13
C LEU A 62 -8.78 -6.61 11.65
N MET A 63 -9.61 -5.75 11.07
CA MET A 63 -9.42 -5.22 9.71
C MET A 63 -8.10 -4.44 9.57
N VAL A 64 -7.75 -3.60 10.54
CA VAL A 64 -6.48 -2.85 10.52
C VAL A 64 -5.28 -3.80 10.59
N VAL A 65 -5.35 -4.84 11.42
CA VAL A 65 -4.30 -5.87 11.49
C VAL A 65 -4.21 -6.63 10.17
N ALA A 66 -5.34 -7.04 9.58
CA ALA A 66 -5.39 -7.69 8.27
C ALA A 66 -4.73 -6.82 7.18
N SER A 67 -5.04 -5.52 7.19
CA SER A 67 -4.43 -4.52 6.30
C SER A 67 -2.92 -4.43 6.49
N ALA A 68 -2.44 -4.36 7.73
CA ALA A 68 -1.02 -4.26 8.04
C ALA A 68 -0.22 -5.45 7.49
N PHE A 69 -0.71 -6.68 7.66
CA PHE A 69 -0.09 -7.88 7.10
C PHE A 69 -0.14 -7.90 5.57
N THR A 70 -1.25 -7.50 4.97
CA THR A 70 -1.41 -7.43 3.51
C THR A 70 -0.45 -6.40 2.89
N ILE A 71 -0.31 -5.21 3.50
CA ILE A 71 0.64 -4.18 3.05
C ILE A 71 2.08 -4.67 3.18
N ALA A 72 2.44 -5.29 4.30
CA ALA A 72 3.78 -5.84 4.51
C ALA A 72 4.09 -6.94 3.48
N ALA A 73 3.13 -7.85 3.19
CA ALA A 73 3.25 -8.85 2.13
C ALA A 73 3.46 -8.20 0.75
N ALA A 74 2.72 -7.13 0.44
CA ALA A 74 2.87 -6.40 -0.82
C ALA A 74 4.28 -5.77 -0.95
N TYR A 75 4.88 -5.25 0.12
CA TYR A 75 6.27 -4.77 0.09
C TYR A 75 7.27 -5.90 -0.11
N ILE A 76 7.06 -7.06 0.51
CA ILE A 76 7.93 -8.24 0.36
C ILE A 76 7.92 -8.72 -1.09
N ILE A 77 6.73 -8.92 -1.70
CA ILE A 77 6.65 -9.43 -3.06
C ILE A 77 7.18 -8.42 -4.09
N ASN A 78 6.94 -7.13 -3.86
CA ASN A 78 7.51 -6.09 -4.72
C ASN A 78 9.05 -6.08 -4.65
N SER A 79 9.64 -6.19 -3.47
CA SER A 79 11.10 -6.30 -3.31
C SER A 79 11.69 -7.57 -3.96
N PHE A 80 10.93 -8.66 -3.96
CA PHE A 80 11.35 -9.90 -4.61
C PHE A 80 11.48 -9.72 -6.14
N TYR A 81 10.47 -9.10 -6.78
CA TYR A 81 10.48 -8.87 -8.23
C TYR A 81 11.36 -7.69 -8.68
N ASP A 82 11.52 -6.67 -7.84
CA ASP A 82 12.29 -5.46 -8.17
C ASP A 82 13.78 -5.56 -7.85
N ARG A 83 14.25 -6.69 -7.34
CA ARG A 83 15.62 -6.87 -6.82
C ARG A 83 16.70 -6.36 -7.77
N ASP A 84 16.68 -6.82 -9.02
CA ASP A 84 17.73 -6.50 -10.01
C ASP A 84 17.64 -5.04 -10.47
N LYS A 85 16.44 -4.51 -10.62
CA LYS A 85 16.20 -3.10 -10.95
C LYS A 85 16.66 -2.16 -9.82
N ASP A 86 16.43 -2.56 -8.58
CA ASP A 86 16.82 -1.77 -7.41
C ASP A 86 18.33 -1.75 -7.19
N LEU A 87 19.09 -2.75 -7.67
CA LEU A 87 20.56 -2.72 -7.71
C LEU A 87 21.09 -1.52 -8.49
N VAL A 88 20.42 -1.13 -9.57
CA VAL A 88 20.81 0.01 -10.41
C VAL A 88 20.32 1.34 -9.81
N ASN A 89 19.06 1.38 -9.35
CA ASN A 89 18.44 2.62 -8.89
C ASN A 89 18.78 2.97 -7.42
N ARG A 90 19.00 1.96 -6.58
CA ARG A 90 19.23 2.08 -5.14
C ARG A 90 20.13 0.96 -4.63
N PRO A 91 21.45 1.01 -4.83
CA PRO A 91 22.36 -0.11 -4.57
C PRO A 91 22.41 -0.58 -3.10
N SER A 92 21.96 0.23 -2.15
CA SER A 92 21.87 -0.16 -0.73
C SER A 92 20.66 -1.07 -0.41
N HIS A 93 19.58 -0.99 -1.19
CA HIS A 93 18.32 -1.69 -0.91
C HIS A 93 18.38 -3.22 -1.16
N PRO A 94 19.01 -3.72 -2.24
CA PRO A 94 19.14 -5.15 -2.50
C PRO A 94 20.11 -5.87 -1.55
N LEU A 95 21.09 -5.18 -0.99
CA LEU A 95 21.95 -5.75 0.04
C LEU A 95 21.15 -6.19 1.27
N MET A 96 20.09 -5.45 1.61
CA MET A 96 19.16 -5.81 2.68
C MET A 96 18.31 -7.04 2.31
N ALA A 97 17.79 -7.11 1.08
CA ALA A 97 17.00 -8.25 0.61
C ALA A 97 17.84 -9.52 0.47
N SER A 98 19.12 -9.42 0.05
CA SER A 98 20.02 -10.56 -0.06
C SER A 98 20.36 -11.19 1.29
N ALA A 99 20.35 -10.40 2.37
CA ALA A 99 20.62 -10.89 3.73
C ALA A 99 19.54 -11.87 4.25
N ILE A 100 18.33 -11.85 3.70
CA ILE A 100 17.20 -12.70 4.12
C ILE A 100 17.10 -13.96 3.23
N GLY A 101 17.61 -13.92 1.99
CA GLY A 101 17.52 -15.02 1.02
C GLY A 101 16.14 -15.10 0.32
N THR A 102 16.14 -15.44 -0.96
CA THR A 102 14.94 -15.42 -1.81
C THR A 102 13.85 -16.40 -1.37
N LYS A 103 14.22 -17.61 -0.93
CA LYS A 103 13.27 -18.60 -0.42
C LYS A 103 12.54 -18.12 0.85
N HIS A 104 13.26 -17.46 1.76
CA HIS A 104 12.66 -16.92 2.98
C HIS A 104 11.71 -15.75 2.67
N LEU A 105 12.01 -14.92 1.68
CA LEU A 105 11.11 -13.86 1.23
C LEU A 105 9.79 -14.41 0.68
N ALA A 106 9.85 -15.45 -0.15
CA ALA A 106 8.66 -16.09 -0.69
C ALA A 106 7.79 -16.72 0.43
N ASN A 107 8.42 -17.42 1.38
CA ASN A 107 7.72 -17.99 2.53
C ASN A 107 7.07 -16.90 3.41
N LEU A 108 7.80 -15.81 3.71
CA LEU A 108 7.26 -14.69 4.47
C LEU A 108 6.07 -14.04 3.76
N TYR A 109 6.15 -13.88 2.43
CA TYR A 109 5.03 -13.38 1.64
C TYR A 109 3.77 -14.23 1.83
N ILE A 110 3.90 -15.57 1.70
CA ILE A 110 2.77 -16.49 1.87
C ILE A 110 2.24 -16.41 3.31
N ILE A 111 3.11 -16.49 4.31
CA ILE A 111 2.72 -16.45 5.72
C ILE A 111 1.96 -15.16 6.04
N PHE A 112 2.45 -14.01 5.58
CA PHE A 112 1.81 -12.72 5.86
C PHE A 112 0.45 -12.59 5.17
N ASN A 113 0.30 -13.11 3.93
CA ASN A 113 -1.00 -13.14 3.26
C ASN A 113 -1.99 -14.06 3.99
N VAL A 114 -1.55 -15.24 4.45
CA VAL A 114 -2.41 -16.16 5.20
C VAL A 114 -2.85 -15.52 6.53
N ILE A 115 -1.92 -14.93 7.29
CA ILE A 115 -2.25 -14.25 8.55
C ILE A 115 -3.22 -13.08 8.28
N GLY A 116 -2.93 -12.24 7.29
CA GLY A 116 -3.79 -11.11 6.91
C GLY A 116 -5.20 -11.57 6.54
N LEU A 117 -5.31 -12.62 5.72
CA LEU A 117 -6.60 -13.18 5.31
C LEU A 117 -7.36 -13.80 6.50
N THR A 118 -6.66 -14.47 7.42
CA THR A 118 -7.28 -15.03 8.65
C THR A 118 -7.93 -13.91 9.47
N PHE A 119 -7.23 -12.81 9.74
CA PHE A 119 -7.80 -11.67 10.46
C PHE A 119 -8.96 -11.03 9.67
N ALA A 120 -8.86 -10.95 8.35
CA ALA A 120 -9.92 -10.42 7.50
C ALA A 120 -11.19 -11.27 7.56
N VAL A 121 -11.07 -12.61 7.53
CA VAL A 121 -12.21 -13.54 7.66
C VAL A 121 -12.89 -13.39 9.01
N VAL A 122 -12.12 -13.28 10.09
CA VAL A 122 -12.68 -13.07 11.44
C VAL A 122 -13.38 -11.71 11.54
N ALA A 123 -12.86 -10.66 10.87
CA ALA A 123 -13.49 -9.34 10.87
C ALA A 123 -14.84 -9.35 10.13
N SER A 124 -14.88 -9.79 8.88
CA SER A 124 -16.10 -10.01 8.11
C SER A 124 -15.84 -10.66 6.75
N THR A 125 -16.86 -11.33 6.19
CA THR A 125 -16.77 -11.93 4.84
C THR A 125 -16.51 -10.87 3.75
N LYS A 126 -17.08 -9.67 3.88
CA LYS A 126 -16.84 -8.56 2.94
C LYS A 126 -15.39 -8.14 2.95
N ILE A 127 -14.80 -7.98 4.13
CA ILE A 127 -13.39 -7.59 4.32
C ILE A 127 -12.46 -8.71 3.86
N ALA A 128 -12.81 -9.97 4.09
CA ALA A 128 -12.06 -11.11 3.58
C ALA A 128 -12.01 -11.13 2.04
N ALA A 129 -13.15 -10.99 1.38
CA ALA A 129 -13.24 -10.93 -0.09
C ALA A 129 -12.45 -9.74 -0.65
N TYR A 130 -12.53 -8.59 0.01
CA TYR A 130 -11.78 -7.40 -0.36
C TYR A 130 -10.27 -7.62 -0.29
N PHE A 131 -9.73 -8.06 0.87
CA PHE A 131 -8.29 -8.27 1.02
C PHE A 131 -7.78 -9.43 0.17
N LEU A 132 -8.56 -10.48 -0.08
CA LEU A 132 -8.20 -11.51 -1.06
C LEU A 132 -7.98 -10.90 -2.45
N GLY A 133 -8.89 -10.04 -2.90
CA GLY A 133 -8.74 -9.29 -4.15
C GLY A 133 -7.48 -8.41 -4.18
N ILE A 134 -7.20 -7.69 -3.09
CA ILE A 134 -6.00 -6.84 -2.96
C ILE A 134 -4.71 -7.69 -2.96
N GLN A 135 -4.69 -8.85 -2.31
CA GLN A 135 -3.54 -9.76 -2.30
C GLN A 135 -3.25 -10.30 -3.71
N ILE A 136 -4.29 -10.72 -4.44
CA ILE A 136 -4.16 -11.16 -5.84
C ILE A 136 -3.66 -9.99 -6.72
N LEU A 137 -4.24 -8.81 -6.57
CA LEU A 137 -3.86 -7.63 -7.34
C LEU A 137 -2.41 -7.21 -7.05
N SER A 138 -1.96 -7.27 -5.81
CA SER A 138 -0.59 -6.91 -5.41
C SER A 138 0.46 -7.89 -5.99
N TRP A 139 0.13 -9.18 -6.02
CA TRP A 139 0.95 -10.18 -6.69
C TRP A 139 1.02 -9.93 -8.20
N PHE A 140 -0.13 -9.74 -8.85
CA PHE A 140 -0.21 -9.50 -10.29
C PHE A 140 0.46 -8.18 -10.69
N TYR A 141 0.34 -7.15 -9.85
CA TYR A 141 1.08 -5.90 -9.99
C TYR A 141 2.59 -6.15 -10.03
N SER A 142 3.14 -6.81 -9.02
CA SER A 142 4.57 -7.06 -8.89
C SER A 142 5.09 -7.98 -10.00
N HIS A 143 4.28 -8.97 -10.43
CA HIS A 143 4.68 -9.92 -11.49
C HIS A 143 4.66 -9.28 -12.88
N LYS A 144 3.61 -8.55 -13.25
CA LYS A 144 3.37 -8.11 -14.63
C LYS A 144 3.03 -6.64 -14.80
N LEU A 145 2.04 -6.10 -14.04
CA LEU A 145 1.48 -4.78 -14.30
C LEU A 145 2.47 -3.65 -14.11
N GLN A 146 3.42 -3.78 -13.18
CA GLN A 146 4.46 -2.78 -12.95
C GLN A 146 5.39 -2.54 -14.15
N LYS A 147 5.36 -3.41 -15.19
CA LYS A 147 6.13 -3.26 -16.43
C LYS A 147 5.37 -2.54 -17.54
N ILE A 148 4.08 -2.28 -17.36
CA ILE A 148 3.18 -1.70 -18.36
C ILE A 148 2.88 -0.26 -17.97
N ALA A 149 3.16 0.69 -18.88
CA ALA A 149 2.88 2.11 -18.67
C ALA A 149 1.38 2.35 -18.40
N PHE A 150 1.07 3.35 -17.64
CA PHE A 150 -0.26 3.72 -17.14
C PHE A 150 -0.86 2.69 -16.16
N LEU A 151 -0.85 1.40 -16.48
CA LEU A 151 -1.35 0.35 -15.57
C LEU A 151 -0.52 0.27 -14.28
N ARG A 152 0.80 0.46 -14.39
CA ARG A 152 1.70 0.53 -13.24
C ARG A 152 1.27 1.63 -12.28
N GLU A 153 1.18 2.86 -12.75
CA GLU A 153 0.90 4.03 -11.94
C GLU A 153 -0.52 3.94 -11.35
N LEU A 154 -1.51 3.56 -12.17
CA LEU A 154 -2.89 3.41 -11.75
C LEU A 154 -3.05 2.31 -10.69
N THR A 155 -2.49 1.12 -10.93
CA THR A 155 -2.59 0.00 -9.97
C THR A 155 -1.83 0.29 -8.68
N SER A 156 -0.66 0.94 -8.76
CA SER A 156 0.11 1.37 -7.59
C SER A 156 -0.69 2.36 -6.73
N SER A 157 -1.36 3.31 -7.36
CA SER A 157 -2.24 4.27 -6.67
C SER A 157 -3.41 3.56 -6.00
N LEU A 158 -4.11 2.65 -6.70
CA LEU A 158 -5.21 1.86 -6.14
C LEU A 158 -4.76 1.01 -4.96
N LEU A 159 -3.62 0.30 -5.07
CA LEU A 159 -3.07 -0.50 -3.97
C LEU A 159 -2.69 0.36 -2.76
N THR A 160 -2.21 1.59 -2.99
CA THR A 160 -1.84 2.49 -1.89
C THR A 160 -3.05 3.08 -1.17
N VAL A 161 -4.17 3.32 -1.88
CA VAL A 161 -5.43 3.81 -1.29
C VAL A 161 -6.23 2.66 -0.68
N SER A 162 -6.01 1.43 -1.11
CA SER A 162 -6.83 0.27 -0.71
C SER A 162 -6.98 0.08 0.80
N PRO A 163 -5.99 0.32 1.68
CA PRO A 163 -6.19 0.19 3.12
C PRO A 163 -7.23 1.18 3.66
N VAL A 164 -7.24 2.39 3.12
CA VAL A 164 -8.19 3.44 3.53
C VAL A 164 -9.59 3.12 3.01
N LEU A 165 -9.70 2.59 1.79
CA LEU A 165 -10.96 2.08 1.23
C LEU A 165 -11.55 0.92 2.05
N ALA A 166 -10.71 0.07 2.68
CA ALA A 166 -11.17 -1.01 3.54
C ALA A 166 -12.02 -0.49 4.72
N VAL A 167 -11.65 0.66 5.30
CA VAL A 167 -12.42 1.30 6.38
C VAL A 167 -13.82 1.68 5.88
N TRP A 168 -13.89 2.30 4.72
CA TRP A 168 -15.16 2.68 4.12
C TRP A 168 -16.06 1.47 3.79
N ILE A 169 -15.49 0.41 3.23
CA ILE A 169 -16.21 -0.84 2.94
C ILE A 169 -16.72 -1.49 4.24
N HIS A 170 -15.91 -1.45 5.29
CA HIS A 170 -16.25 -2.02 6.60
C HIS A 170 -17.44 -1.29 7.23
N LEU A 171 -17.39 0.03 7.28
CA LEU A 171 -18.41 0.86 7.93
C LEU A 171 -19.63 1.14 7.05
N GLY A 172 -19.53 0.97 5.72
CA GLY A 172 -20.67 0.97 4.81
C GLY A 172 -21.36 2.33 4.62
N LEU A 173 -20.62 3.46 4.70
CA LEU A 173 -21.16 4.80 4.53
C LEU A 173 -21.24 5.18 3.04
N PRO A 174 -22.42 5.19 2.41
CA PRO A 174 -22.58 5.73 1.06
C PRO A 174 -22.60 7.27 1.13
N SER A 175 -21.48 7.92 0.76
CA SER A 175 -21.39 9.38 0.66
C SER A 175 -20.57 9.75 -0.56
N ILE A 176 -21.09 10.71 -1.35
CA ILE A 176 -20.38 11.24 -2.52
C ILE A 176 -19.11 12.00 -2.10
N GLU A 177 -19.13 12.63 -0.93
CA GLU A 177 -17.98 13.36 -0.39
C GLU A 177 -16.83 12.41 -0.06
N ILE A 178 -17.15 11.24 0.51
CA ILE A 178 -16.15 10.19 0.79
C ILE A 178 -15.56 9.66 -0.52
N LEU A 179 -16.36 9.46 -1.55
CA LEU A 179 -15.87 9.05 -2.86
C LEU A 179 -14.95 10.12 -3.47
N GLY A 180 -15.31 11.40 -3.37
CA GLY A 180 -14.48 12.53 -3.77
C GLY A 180 -13.14 12.52 -3.05
N PHE A 181 -13.14 12.36 -1.73
CA PHE A 181 -11.92 12.26 -0.92
C PHE A 181 -11.00 11.12 -1.40
N PHE A 182 -11.54 9.90 -1.62
CA PHE A 182 -10.72 8.79 -2.11
C PHE A 182 -10.17 9.03 -3.51
N THR A 183 -10.95 9.66 -4.38
CA THR A 183 -10.52 10.00 -5.74
C THR A 183 -9.39 11.03 -5.70
N ALA A 184 -9.52 12.10 -4.90
CA ALA A 184 -8.48 13.09 -4.71
C ALA A 184 -7.21 12.47 -4.13
N LEU A 185 -7.33 11.61 -3.12
CA LEU A 185 -6.20 10.88 -2.54
C LEU A 185 -5.49 9.99 -3.58
N ALA A 186 -6.26 9.27 -4.41
CA ALA A 186 -5.71 8.43 -5.47
C ALA A 186 -4.95 9.27 -6.52
N LEU A 187 -5.44 10.44 -6.88
CA LEU A 187 -4.77 11.36 -7.81
C LEU A 187 -3.46 11.92 -7.24
N ILE A 188 -3.44 12.27 -5.95
CA ILE A 188 -2.21 12.72 -5.27
C ILE A 188 -1.16 11.60 -5.26
N ILE A 189 -1.58 10.35 -4.99
CA ILE A 189 -0.67 9.21 -5.00
C ILE A 189 -0.19 8.90 -6.42
N LEU A 190 -1.05 9.03 -7.42
CA LEU A 190 -0.70 8.89 -8.83
C LEU A 190 0.40 9.90 -9.23
N THR A 191 0.29 11.15 -8.77
CA THR A 191 1.32 12.19 -8.95
C THR A 191 2.67 11.71 -8.39
N LYS A 192 2.69 11.20 -7.16
CA LYS A 192 3.89 10.66 -6.52
C LYS A 192 4.51 9.51 -7.34
N ASP A 193 3.67 8.62 -7.90
CA ASP A 193 4.16 7.46 -8.66
C ASP A 193 4.73 7.86 -10.03
N VAL A 194 4.16 8.87 -10.69
CA VAL A 194 4.75 9.46 -11.91
C VAL A 194 6.10 10.11 -11.60
N LEU A 195 6.21 10.89 -10.51
CA LEU A 195 7.49 11.48 -10.06
C LEU A 195 8.54 10.41 -9.79
N LYS A 196 8.20 9.35 -9.07
CA LYS A 196 9.08 8.22 -8.81
C LYS A 196 9.52 7.53 -10.11
N GLY A 197 8.65 7.51 -11.13
CA GLY A 197 8.99 7.01 -12.47
C GLY A 197 10.07 7.86 -13.16
N LEU A 198 10.05 9.18 -12.96
CA LEU A 198 11.07 10.11 -13.48
C LEU A 198 12.42 9.90 -12.79
N ASP A 199 12.43 9.75 -11.45
CA ASP A 199 13.65 9.52 -10.68
C ASP A 199 14.32 8.17 -11.02
N GLY A 200 13.52 7.11 -11.21
CA GLY A 200 14.01 5.78 -11.54
C GLY A 200 14.21 5.50 -13.04
N HIS A 201 14.27 6.54 -13.89
CA HIS A 201 14.26 6.42 -15.35
C HIS A 201 15.32 5.47 -15.90
N ARG A 202 16.57 5.54 -15.41
CA ARG A 202 17.69 4.71 -15.89
C ARG A 202 17.45 3.21 -15.67
N GLY A 203 17.12 2.81 -14.45
CA GLY A 203 16.84 1.40 -14.15
C GLY A 203 15.58 0.90 -14.87
N ASN A 204 14.55 1.74 -15.00
CA ASN A 204 13.35 1.38 -15.74
C ASN A 204 13.66 1.08 -17.23
N LEU A 205 14.52 1.88 -17.88
CA LEU A 205 14.95 1.63 -19.26
C LEU A 205 15.74 0.34 -19.40
N ILE A 206 16.73 0.09 -18.53
CA ILE A 206 17.62 -1.10 -18.61
C ILE A 206 16.81 -2.40 -18.45
N PHE A 207 15.83 -2.41 -17.53
CA PHE A 207 15.04 -3.62 -17.24
C PHE A 207 13.70 -3.70 -18.00
N GLY A 208 13.48 -2.83 -18.99
CA GLY A 208 12.29 -2.86 -19.85
C GLY A 208 10.98 -2.48 -19.15
N TYR A 209 11.05 -1.74 -18.03
CA TYR A 209 9.88 -1.21 -17.36
C TYR A 209 9.33 0.02 -18.10
N ARG A 210 8.21 -0.15 -18.76
CA ARG A 210 7.49 0.96 -19.40
C ARG A 210 6.74 1.75 -18.33
N THR A 211 7.24 2.89 -17.95
CA THR A 211 6.55 3.86 -17.07
C THR A 211 6.05 5.03 -17.91
N VAL A 212 5.12 5.82 -17.41
CA VAL A 212 4.70 7.06 -18.08
C VAL A 212 5.93 7.91 -18.43
N ALA A 213 6.88 8.02 -17.51
CA ALA A 213 8.12 8.77 -17.71
C ALA A 213 9.06 8.19 -18.78
N VAL A 214 8.96 6.90 -19.10
CA VAL A 214 9.76 6.24 -20.14
C VAL A 214 9.09 6.30 -21.51
N VAL A 215 7.75 6.17 -21.54
CA VAL A 215 6.97 6.10 -22.79
C VAL A 215 6.66 7.50 -23.33
N THR A 216 6.49 8.48 -22.44
CA THR A 216 6.25 9.88 -22.82
C THR A 216 7.54 10.71 -22.72
N SER A 217 7.59 11.84 -23.41
CA SER A 217 8.69 12.78 -23.20
C SER A 217 8.64 13.33 -21.76
N ARG A 218 9.81 13.75 -21.26
CA ARG A 218 9.94 14.35 -19.92
C ARG A 218 9.01 15.56 -19.72
N ASN A 219 8.78 16.33 -20.79
CA ASN A 219 7.87 17.46 -20.75
C ASN A 219 6.40 17.03 -20.68
N ASN A 220 6.01 16.02 -21.44
CA ASN A 220 4.65 15.48 -21.38
C ASN A 220 4.35 14.81 -20.02
N ALA A 221 5.33 14.12 -19.43
CA ALA A 221 5.20 13.60 -18.08
C ALA A 221 4.99 14.71 -17.03
N ARG A 222 5.70 15.84 -17.16
CA ARG A 222 5.49 17.02 -16.31
C ARG A 222 4.10 17.66 -16.53
N LEU A 223 3.65 17.74 -17.78
CA LEU A 223 2.32 18.25 -18.08
C LEU A 223 1.23 17.37 -17.47
N SER A 224 1.38 16.04 -17.54
CA SER A 224 0.43 15.12 -16.88
C SER A 224 0.36 15.34 -15.37
N LEU A 225 1.48 15.66 -14.69
CA LEU A 225 1.48 16.00 -13.28
C LEU A 225 0.63 17.24 -12.97
N ILE A 226 0.75 18.29 -13.81
CA ILE A 226 -0.05 19.51 -13.65
C ILE A 226 -1.54 19.19 -13.78
N VAL A 227 -1.92 18.44 -14.83
CA VAL A 227 -3.32 18.06 -15.06
C VAL A 227 -3.88 17.24 -13.90
N ILE A 228 -3.15 16.21 -13.44
CA ILE A 228 -3.59 15.36 -12.32
C ILE A 228 -3.80 16.18 -11.04
N ASN A 229 -2.87 17.12 -10.74
CA ASN A 229 -3.00 17.95 -9.54
C ASN A 229 -4.14 18.97 -9.65
N LEU A 230 -4.40 19.52 -10.82
CA LEU A 230 -5.57 20.38 -11.05
C LEU A 230 -6.88 19.60 -10.87
N MET A 231 -6.96 18.37 -11.38
CA MET A 231 -8.12 17.49 -11.15
C MET A 231 -8.32 17.17 -9.67
N ALA A 232 -7.24 16.89 -8.94
CA ALA A 232 -7.30 16.61 -7.50
C ALA A 232 -7.73 17.84 -6.66
N PHE A 233 -7.44 19.05 -7.15
CA PHE A 233 -7.83 20.30 -6.49
C PHE A 233 -9.30 20.67 -6.73
N LEU A 234 -9.88 20.22 -7.84
CA LEU A 234 -11.29 20.52 -8.21
C LEU A 234 -12.29 19.53 -7.57
N LEU A 235 -11.85 18.46 -6.93
CA LEU A 235 -12.65 17.46 -6.21
C LEU A 235 -12.78 17.79 -4.73
#